data_7ada2d401234ea4ef5802cc0264b0a88
#
_entry.id   7ada2d401234ea4ef5802cc0264b0a88
#
_cell.length_a   1.000
_cell.length_b   1.000
_cell.length_c   1.000
_cell.angle_alpha   90.00
_cell.angle_beta   90.00
_cell.angle_gamma   90.00
#
_symmetry.space_group_name_H-M   'P 1'
#
loop_
_entity.id
_entity.type
_entity.pdbx_description
1 polymer ?
#
loop_
_entity_poly.entity_id
_entity_poly.type
_entity_poly.pdbx_seq_one_letter_code
_entity_poly.pdbx_strand_id
1 'polypeptide(L)'
;DQSRALVIYPEGTITYDPDLWPMKGNTGSARLALTTGCPVVPIGQWGAQELMPGRKPRFPKLLPRKTLHVAAGEEVLLDDLRSQPVTAATLDEATTRIMDAITVLVAELRDAVPPSYRYDPRSDQTSGDPT
;
A
#
# COMPACT_ATOMS: atom_id res chain seq x y z
N ASP A 1 21.20 -20.83 3.00
CA ASP A 1 20.82 -19.48 2.56
C ASP A 1 19.76 -19.59 1.47
N GLN A 2 18.49 -19.59 1.87
CA GLN A 2 17.39 -19.67 0.91
C GLN A 2 16.91 -18.23 0.68
N SER A 3 17.28 -17.64 -0.46
CA SER A 3 16.75 -16.35 -0.90
C SER A 3 15.24 -16.48 -1.09
N ARG A 4 14.47 -15.90 -0.19
CA ARG A 4 12.99 -15.90 -0.25
C ARG A 4 12.48 -14.51 -0.45
N ALA A 5 11.50 -14.35 -1.32
CA ALA A 5 10.75 -13.12 -1.46
C ALA A 5 9.46 -13.20 -0.63
N LEU A 6 9.08 -12.10 0.00
CA LEU A 6 7.84 -11.96 0.73
C LEU A 6 7.02 -10.83 0.11
N VAL A 7 5.79 -11.12 -0.24
CA VAL A 7 4.84 -10.10 -0.72
C VAL A 7 3.96 -9.67 0.44
N ILE A 8 3.90 -8.36 0.68
CA ILE A 8 3.10 -7.77 1.75
C ILE A 8 2.20 -6.69 1.15
N TYR A 9 0.94 -6.68 1.55
CA TYR A 9 0.02 -5.56 1.32
C TYR A 9 0.03 -4.67 2.57
N PRO A 10 0.70 -3.50 2.55
CA PRO A 10 0.89 -2.70 3.77
C PRO A 10 -0.42 -2.22 4.39
N GLU A 11 -1.45 -2.04 3.59
CA GLU A 11 -2.78 -1.63 4.05
C GLU A 11 -3.51 -2.71 4.85
N GLY A 12 -3.18 -3.99 4.61
CA GLY A 12 -3.78 -5.16 5.27
C GLY A 12 -5.22 -5.44 4.87
N THR A 13 -5.80 -4.65 3.98
CA THR A 13 -7.18 -4.77 3.49
C THR A 13 -7.33 -4.04 2.16
N ILE A 14 -8.51 -4.18 1.53
CA ILE A 14 -8.90 -3.39 0.37
C ILE A 14 -9.08 -1.94 0.82
N THR A 15 -8.62 -0.99 0.01
CA THR A 15 -8.71 0.43 0.34
C THR A 15 -10.13 0.88 0.68
N TYR A 16 -10.25 1.75 1.66
CA TYR A 16 -11.51 2.44 2.03
C TYR A 16 -11.66 3.79 1.33
N ASP A 17 -10.61 4.24 0.65
CA ASP A 17 -10.66 5.48 -0.11
C ASP A 17 -11.73 5.39 -1.19
N PRO A 18 -12.67 6.37 -1.28
CA PRO A 18 -13.76 6.35 -2.26
C PRO A 18 -13.28 6.33 -3.70
N ASP A 19 -12.13 6.95 -3.97
CA ASP A 19 -11.52 7.04 -5.29
C ASP A 19 -10.49 5.93 -5.54
N LEU A 20 -10.42 4.94 -4.62
CA LEU A 20 -9.57 3.75 -4.70
C LEU A 20 -8.06 4.06 -4.70
N TRP A 21 -7.64 5.15 -4.08
CA TRP A 21 -6.23 5.43 -3.86
C TRP A 21 -5.66 4.59 -2.70
N PRO A 22 -4.35 4.33 -2.72
CA PRO A 22 -3.68 3.71 -1.58
C PRO A 22 -3.91 4.55 -0.31
N MET A 23 -4.38 3.89 0.73
CA MET A 23 -4.60 4.52 2.04
C MET A 23 -3.38 4.38 2.95
N LYS A 24 -3.45 4.88 4.17
CA LYS A 24 -2.38 4.77 5.17
C LYS A 24 -2.08 3.30 5.47
N GLY A 25 -0.81 2.94 5.32
CA GLY A 25 -0.33 1.59 5.59
C GLY A 25 -0.11 1.31 7.07
N ASN A 26 -0.05 0.02 7.42
CA ASN A 26 0.39 -0.47 8.71
C ASN A 26 1.92 -0.56 8.77
N THR A 27 2.49 -0.42 9.94
CA THR A 27 3.95 -0.38 10.15
C THR A 27 4.66 -1.73 10.05
N GLY A 28 3.94 -2.82 9.81
CA GLY A 28 4.51 -4.17 9.78
C GLY A 28 5.57 -4.38 8.69
N SER A 29 5.31 -3.91 7.47
CA SER A 29 6.28 -3.98 6.37
C SER A 29 7.52 -3.13 6.64
N ALA A 30 7.33 -1.92 7.17
CA ALA A 30 8.42 -1.04 7.57
C ALA A 30 9.27 -1.65 8.69
N ARG A 31 8.63 -2.23 9.71
CA ARG A 31 9.34 -2.92 10.80
C ARG A 31 10.19 -4.06 10.26
N LEU A 32 9.65 -4.89 9.39
CA LEU A 32 10.40 -5.99 8.78
C LEU A 32 11.60 -5.45 8.00
N ALA A 33 11.41 -4.44 7.16
CA ALA A 33 12.47 -3.85 6.35
C ALA A 33 13.60 -3.24 7.19
N LEU A 34 13.26 -2.51 8.27
CA LEU A 34 14.24 -1.88 9.14
C LEU A 34 14.99 -2.89 10.01
N THR A 35 14.34 -3.97 10.46
CA THR A 35 14.98 -4.97 11.34
C THR A 35 15.80 -6.00 10.60
N THR A 36 15.42 -6.36 9.37
CA THR A 36 16.14 -7.38 8.58
C THR A 36 17.12 -6.79 7.59
N GLY A 37 17.01 -5.51 7.26
CA GLY A 37 17.81 -4.87 6.21
C GLY A 37 17.47 -5.34 4.80
N CYS A 38 16.38 -6.10 4.59
CA CYS A 38 16.00 -6.57 3.26
C CYS A 38 15.58 -5.40 2.35
N PRO A 39 15.87 -5.47 1.03
CA PRO A 39 15.40 -4.49 0.08
C PRO A 39 13.87 -4.51 -0.02
N VAL A 40 13.28 -3.34 -0.25
CA VAL A 40 11.83 -3.15 -0.39
C VAL A 40 11.54 -2.64 -1.79
N VAL A 41 10.90 -3.48 -2.59
CA VAL A 41 10.47 -3.10 -3.96
C VAL A 41 8.98 -2.81 -3.94
N PRO A 42 8.55 -1.58 -4.25
CA PRO A 42 7.15 -1.23 -4.31
C PRO A 42 6.50 -1.83 -5.55
N ILE A 43 5.26 -2.28 -5.41
CA ILE A 43 4.46 -2.80 -6.52
C ILE A 43 3.13 -2.06 -6.52
N GLY A 44 2.82 -1.40 -7.64
CA GLY A 44 1.50 -0.83 -7.91
C GLY A 44 0.67 -1.79 -8.76
N GLN A 45 -0.63 -1.86 -8.48
CA GLN A 45 -1.56 -2.59 -9.34
C GLN A 45 -2.86 -1.80 -9.53
N TRP A 46 -3.47 -1.96 -10.70
CA TRP A 46 -4.72 -1.32 -11.06
C TRP A 46 -5.57 -2.22 -11.98
N GLY A 47 -6.88 -2.18 -11.83
CA GLY A 47 -7.82 -2.96 -12.65
C GLY A 47 -8.52 -4.09 -11.89
N ALA A 48 -8.03 -4.50 -10.72
CA ALA A 48 -8.63 -5.58 -9.92
C ALA A 48 -10.08 -5.26 -9.49
N GLN A 49 -10.40 -3.99 -9.30
CA GLN A 49 -11.74 -3.51 -8.95
C GLN A 49 -12.78 -3.76 -10.06
N GLU A 50 -12.35 -3.91 -11.31
CA GLU A 50 -13.24 -4.25 -12.40
C GLU A 50 -13.61 -5.73 -12.39
N LEU A 51 -12.70 -6.56 -11.89
CA LEU A 51 -12.90 -8.00 -11.76
C LEU A 51 -13.78 -8.32 -10.55
N MET A 52 -13.50 -7.68 -9.43
CA MET A 52 -14.21 -7.85 -8.16
C MET A 52 -14.62 -6.48 -7.59
N PRO A 53 -15.70 -5.88 -8.10
CA PRO A 53 -16.13 -4.59 -7.59
C PRO A 53 -16.69 -4.69 -6.18
N GLY A 54 -16.24 -3.79 -5.33
CA GLY A 54 -16.70 -3.66 -3.95
C GLY A 54 -15.98 -4.58 -2.97
N ARG A 55 -16.41 -4.51 -1.71
CA ARG A 55 -15.75 -5.15 -0.54
C ARG A 55 -16.45 -6.44 -0.11
N LYS A 56 -17.64 -6.69 -0.62
CA LYS A 56 -18.38 -7.94 -0.33
C LYS A 56 -17.94 -9.03 -1.30
N PRO A 57 -17.75 -10.26 -0.82
CA PRO A 57 -17.44 -11.38 -1.69
C PRO A 57 -18.57 -11.55 -2.72
N ARG A 58 -18.21 -11.47 -3.97
CA ARG A 58 -19.09 -11.69 -5.12
C ARG A 58 -18.37 -12.57 -6.13
N PHE A 59 -19.12 -13.19 -7.01
CA PHE A 59 -18.52 -13.88 -8.15
C PHE A 59 -17.74 -12.89 -9.02
N PRO A 60 -16.49 -13.22 -9.40
CA PRO A 60 -15.69 -12.33 -10.23
C PRO A 60 -16.35 -12.13 -11.61
N LYS A 61 -16.34 -10.90 -12.07
CA LYS A 61 -16.82 -10.53 -13.41
C LYS A 61 -15.74 -10.84 -14.46
N LEU A 62 -15.74 -12.05 -15.00
CA LEU A 62 -14.73 -12.49 -15.97
C LEU A 62 -15.01 -12.00 -17.39
N LEU A 63 -16.25 -11.66 -17.72
CA LEU A 63 -16.65 -11.17 -19.04
C LEU A 63 -17.25 -9.76 -18.96
N PRO A 64 -16.94 -8.86 -19.92
CA PRO A 64 -15.87 -8.98 -20.92
C PRO A 64 -14.48 -9.08 -20.29
N ARG A 65 -13.47 -9.45 -21.05
CA ARG A 65 -12.07 -9.54 -20.57
C ARG A 65 -11.67 -8.28 -19.81
N LYS A 66 -11.03 -8.45 -18.64
CA LYS A 66 -10.50 -7.37 -17.82
C LYS A 66 -8.99 -7.35 -17.89
N THR A 67 -8.41 -6.17 -17.86
CA THR A 67 -6.96 -6.01 -17.83
C THR A 67 -6.53 -5.63 -16.42
N LEU A 68 -5.61 -6.38 -15.86
CA LEU A 68 -4.93 -6.08 -14.62
C LEU A 68 -3.54 -5.52 -14.96
N HIS A 69 -3.28 -4.31 -14.53
CA HIS A 69 -2.01 -3.64 -14.69
C HIS A 69 -1.19 -3.78 -13.42
N VAL A 70 0.07 -4.18 -13.56
CA VAL A 70 1.02 -4.31 -12.45
C VAL A 70 2.33 -3.64 -12.85
N ALA A 71 2.87 -2.81 -11.98
CA ALA A 71 4.16 -2.17 -12.15
C ALA A 71 5.01 -2.35 -10.88
N ALA A 72 6.27 -2.69 -11.06
CA ALA A 72 7.28 -2.67 -10.00
C ALA A 72 8.15 -1.43 -10.14
N GLY A 73 8.43 -0.75 -9.04
CA GLY A 73 9.30 0.42 -8.98
C GLY A 73 10.70 0.08 -8.52
N GLU A 74 11.51 1.12 -8.38
CA GLU A 74 12.83 1.00 -7.79
C GLU A 74 12.76 0.75 -6.28
N GLU A 75 13.85 0.23 -5.70
CA GLU A 75 13.94 -0.02 -4.27
C GLU A 75 13.68 1.27 -3.46
N VAL A 76 12.86 1.16 -2.44
CA VAL A 76 12.61 2.26 -1.50
C VAL A 76 13.84 2.45 -0.61
N LEU A 77 14.44 3.65 -0.64
CA LEU A 77 15.63 3.96 0.14
C LEU A 77 15.27 4.13 1.62
N LEU A 78 15.79 3.24 2.47
CA LEU A 78 15.56 3.21 3.91
C LEU A 78 16.85 3.18 4.74
N ASP A 79 18.03 3.30 4.12
CA ASP A 79 19.32 3.13 4.79
C ASP A 79 19.57 4.13 5.90
N ASP A 80 19.11 5.36 5.73
CA ASP A 80 19.17 6.42 6.75
C ASP A 80 18.31 6.08 7.98
N LEU A 81 17.21 5.36 7.80
CA LEU A 81 16.34 4.92 8.90
C LEU A 81 16.85 3.63 9.56
N ARG A 82 17.52 2.76 8.80
CA ARG A 82 18.14 1.53 9.33
C ARG A 82 19.26 1.82 10.33
N SER A 83 19.92 2.97 10.22
CA SER A 83 20.96 3.42 11.15
C SER A 83 20.40 4.02 12.45
N GLN A 84 19.09 4.20 12.54
CA GLN A 84 18.39 4.80 13.68
C GLN A 84 17.70 3.73 14.53
N PRO A 85 17.40 4.03 15.82
CA PRO A 85 16.55 3.14 16.62
C PRO A 85 15.17 2.95 15.99
N VAL A 86 14.64 1.73 16.09
CA VAL A 86 13.29 1.41 15.61
C VAL A 86 12.26 1.97 16.59
N THR A 87 11.80 3.18 16.32
CA THR A 87 10.80 3.90 17.11
C THR A 87 9.50 4.04 16.31
N ALA A 88 8.44 4.54 16.96
CA ALA A 88 7.20 4.85 16.27
C ALA A 88 7.43 5.86 15.11
N ALA A 89 8.28 6.86 15.34
CA ALA A 89 8.60 7.87 14.34
C ALA A 89 9.35 7.29 13.12
N THR A 90 10.37 6.44 13.33
CA THR A 90 11.12 5.81 12.23
C THR A 90 10.26 4.80 11.45
N LEU A 91 9.36 4.10 12.13
CA LEU A 91 8.40 3.20 11.50
C LEU A 91 7.37 3.96 10.66
N ASP A 92 6.87 5.09 11.16
CA ASP A 92 5.91 5.93 10.45
C ASP A 92 6.53 6.54 9.20
N GLU A 93 7.76 7.05 9.31
CA GLU A 93 8.52 7.58 8.17
C GLU A 93 8.78 6.51 7.11
N ALA A 94 9.26 5.33 7.51
CA ALA A 94 9.50 4.23 6.57
C ALA A 94 8.20 3.76 5.89
N THR A 95 7.11 3.67 6.65
CA THR A 95 5.79 3.33 6.11
C THR A 95 5.33 4.37 5.10
N THR A 96 5.52 5.65 5.40
CA THR A 96 5.17 6.75 4.50
C THR A 96 5.93 6.65 3.18
N ARG A 97 7.25 6.44 3.22
CA ARG A 97 8.08 6.28 2.00
C ARG A 97 7.62 5.08 1.15
N ILE A 98 7.30 3.96 1.78
CA ILE A 98 6.80 2.76 1.09
C ILE A 98 5.46 3.08 0.40
N MET A 99 4.53 3.71 1.12
CA MET A 99 3.21 4.04 0.59
C MET A 99 3.27 5.12 -0.49
N ASP A 100 4.19 6.08 -0.39
CA ASP A 100 4.41 7.09 -1.43
C ASP A 100 4.89 6.45 -2.73
N ALA A 101 5.86 5.53 -2.64
CA ALA A 101 6.36 4.80 -3.80
C ALA A 101 5.26 3.97 -4.48
N ILE A 102 4.42 3.29 -3.71
CA ILE A 102 3.26 2.56 -4.24
C ILE A 102 2.26 3.52 -4.89
N THR A 103 1.99 4.66 -4.27
CA THR A 103 1.03 5.65 -4.78
C THR A 103 1.48 6.24 -6.12
N VAL A 104 2.78 6.50 -6.29
CA VAL A 104 3.35 6.96 -7.58
C VAL A 104 3.09 5.93 -8.67
N LEU A 105 3.37 4.65 -8.42
CA LEU A 105 3.12 3.58 -9.40
C LEU A 105 1.64 3.45 -9.75
N VAL A 106 0.75 3.55 -8.77
CA VAL A 106 -0.70 3.51 -9.02
C VAL A 106 -1.15 4.74 -9.81
N ALA A 107 -0.59 5.92 -9.55
CA ALA A 107 -0.86 7.14 -10.31
C ALA A 107 -0.49 6.99 -11.79
N GLU A 108 0.70 6.43 -12.07
CA GLU A 108 1.15 6.13 -13.43
C GLU A 108 0.23 5.13 -14.13
N LEU A 109 -0.15 4.03 -13.47
CA LEU A 109 -1.04 3.02 -14.03
C LEU A 109 -2.44 3.54 -14.31
N ARG A 110 -2.91 4.52 -13.56
CA ARG A 110 -4.22 5.16 -13.71
C ARG A 110 -4.21 6.35 -14.67
N ASP A 111 -3.02 6.85 -15.03
CA ASP A 111 -2.86 8.15 -15.69
C ASP A 111 -3.63 9.25 -14.95
N ALA A 112 -3.42 9.34 -13.63
CA ALA A 112 -4.16 10.22 -12.75
C ALA A 112 -3.27 10.83 -11.66
N VAL A 113 -3.63 12.02 -11.20
CA VAL A 113 -2.94 12.71 -10.11
C VAL A 113 -3.47 12.21 -8.78
N PRO A 114 -2.60 11.74 -7.86
CA PRO A 114 -3.03 11.31 -6.54
C PRO A 114 -3.50 12.51 -5.70
N PRO A 115 -4.40 12.30 -4.72
CA PRO A 115 -4.82 13.37 -3.82
C PRO A 115 -3.65 13.84 -2.96
N SER A 116 -3.71 15.09 -2.50
CA SER A 116 -2.70 15.68 -1.62
C SER A 116 -2.71 15.09 -0.20
N TYR A 117 -3.75 14.36 0.16
CA TYR A 117 -3.87 13.67 1.44
C TYR A 117 -4.02 12.17 1.22
N ARG A 118 -3.62 11.38 2.21
CA ARG A 118 -3.82 9.94 2.21
C ARG A 118 -4.92 9.58 3.21
N TYR A 119 -5.91 8.82 2.74
CA TYR A 119 -7.01 8.35 3.59
C TYR A 119 -6.46 7.53 4.79
N ASP A 120 -6.90 7.87 6.00
CA ASP A 120 -6.58 7.11 7.22
C ASP A 120 -7.85 6.45 7.76
N PRO A 121 -7.99 5.13 7.61
CA PRO A 121 -9.19 4.43 8.07
C PRO A 121 -9.39 4.48 9.60
N ARG A 122 -8.35 4.85 10.35
CA ARG A 122 -8.43 4.98 11.81
C ARG A 122 -9.04 6.30 12.25
N SER A 123 -8.89 7.35 11.46
CA SER A 123 -9.51 8.64 11.76
C SER A 123 -11.03 8.62 11.56
N ASP A 124 -11.52 7.80 10.64
CA ASP A 124 -12.93 7.68 10.34
C ASP A 124 -13.69 6.83 11.37
N GLN A 125 -13.00 5.91 12.04
CA GLN A 125 -13.61 5.06 13.10
C GLN A 125 -13.85 5.83 14.41
N THR A 126 -13.18 6.95 14.63
CA THR A 126 -13.40 7.79 15.82
C THR A 126 -14.59 8.74 15.68
N SER A 127 -15.13 8.91 14.47
CA SER A 127 -16.29 9.79 14.22
C SER A 127 -17.64 9.07 14.23
N GLY A 128 -17.66 7.76 14.48
CA GLY A 128 -18.80 6.88 14.30
C GLY A 128 -19.23 6.11 15.56
N ASP A 129 -19.21 6.72 16.75
CA ASP A 129 -19.93 6.20 17.92
C ASP A 129 -21.05 7.19 18.33
N PRO A 130 -22.26 7.05 17.81
CA PRO A 130 -23.43 7.63 18.42
C PRO A 130 -23.97 6.61 19.44
N THR A 131 -23.82 6.97 20.68
CA THR A 131 -24.61 6.40 21.81
C THR A 131 -26.06 6.10 21.43
#